data_ec2c5d0a0d005821577c74663f52b578
#
_entry.id   ec2c5d0a0d005821577c74663f52b578
#
_cell.length_a   1.000
_cell.length_b   1.000
_cell.length_c   1.000
_cell.angle_alpha   90.00
_cell.angle_beta   90.00
_cell.angle_gamma   90.00
#
_symmetry.space_group_name_H-M   'P 1'
#
loop_
_entity.id
_entity.type
_entity.pdbx_description
1 polymer ?
#
loop_
_entity_poly.entity_id
_entity_poly.type
_entity_poly.pdbx_seq_one_letter_code
_entity_poly.pdbx_strand_id
1 'polypeptide(L)'
;MIQFDLSRCIGCGRCAFDCFPGAITIDEKKPNLSAPGSCIGCGHCIAICPTEAVTDPELPGDDVSPITGHSADPAALLALMRSRRSCRHYKPEAPVTAEELQALLQAARACPT
;
A
#
# COMPACT_ATOMS: atom_id res chain seq x y z
N MET A 1 2.32 12.05 -7.30
CA MET A 1 3.80 11.90 -7.09
C MET A 1 4.17 12.31 -5.67
N ILE A 2 5.07 11.57 -5.03
CA ILE A 2 5.49 11.77 -3.62
C ILE A 2 5.98 13.20 -3.36
N GLN A 3 5.48 13.80 -2.29
CA GLN A 3 5.84 15.13 -1.80
C GLN A 3 6.32 15.04 -0.34
N PHE A 4 7.23 15.95 0.04
CA PHE A 4 7.79 16.00 1.38
C PHE A 4 7.51 17.37 2.01
N ASP A 5 6.82 17.38 3.15
CA ASP A 5 6.69 18.56 4.01
C ASP A 5 7.91 18.64 4.93
N LEU A 6 8.88 19.47 4.54
CA LEU A 6 10.11 19.64 5.29
C LEU A 6 9.93 20.32 6.65
N SER A 7 8.79 20.99 6.87
CA SER A 7 8.47 21.60 8.17
C SER A 7 8.07 20.54 9.22
N ARG A 8 7.48 19.44 8.78
CA ARG A 8 7.09 18.30 9.61
C ARG A 8 8.16 17.21 9.65
N CYS A 9 9.10 17.23 8.72
CA CYS A 9 10.12 16.20 8.58
C CYS A 9 11.19 16.30 9.68
N ILE A 10 11.36 15.24 10.47
CA ILE A 10 12.39 15.15 11.52
C ILE A 10 13.71 14.53 11.03
N GLY A 11 13.86 14.25 9.75
CA GLY A 11 15.09 13.72 9.16
C GLY A 11 15.45 12.28 9.58
N CYS A 12 14.47 11.46 9.98
CA CYS A 12 14.71 10.11 10.50
C CYS A 12 15.15 9.09 9.44
N GLY A 13 15.02 9.38 8.15
CA GLY A 13 15.46 8.52 7.04
C GLY A 13 14.60 7.29 6.75
N ARG A 14 13.54 7.02 7.52
CA ARG A 14 12.71 5.81 7.35
C ARG A 14 12.11 5.68 5.95
N CYS A 15 11.66 6.78 5.35
CA CYS A 15 11.08 6.78 4.00
C CYS A 15 12.07 6.33 2.92
N ALA A 16 13.35 6.66 3.07
CA ALA A 16 14.39 6.20 2.16
C ALA A 16 14.79 4.75 2.43
N PHE A 17 14.88 4.37 3.71
CA PHE A 17 15.23 3.01 4.13
C PHE A 17 14.20 1.97 3.64
N ASP A 18 12.92 2.31 3.72
CA ASP A 18 11.80 1.42 3.34
C ASP A 18 11.46 1.49 1.84
N CYS A 19 12.13 2.35 1.09
CA CYS A 19 11.88 2.50 -0.35
C CYS A 19 12.56 1.38 -1.12
N PHE A 20 11.83 0.28 -1.37
CA PHE A 20 12.37 -0.89 -2.10
C PHE A 20 13.01 -0.53 -3.46
N PRO A 21 12.41 0.32 -4.33
CA PRO A 21 13.06 0.68 -5.58
C PRO A 21 14.16 1.75 -5.44
N GLY A 22 14.44 2.23 -4.22
CA GLY A 22 15.49 3.22 -3.97
C GLY A 22 15.23 4.60 -4.58
N ALA A 23 13.95 4.96 -4.77
CA ALA A 23 13.58 6.24 -5.38
C ALA A 23 13.83 7.45 -4.48
N ILE A 24 13.98 7.24 -3.15
CA ILE A 24 14.16 8.29 -2.15
C ILE A 24 15.57 8.21 -1.57
N THR A 25 16.27 9.33 -1.55
CA THR A 25 17.57 9.50 -0.89
C THR A 25 17.47 10.51 0.24
N ILE A 26 18.43 10.46 1.17
CA ILE A 26 18.56 11.46 2.24
C ILE A 26 19.81 12.29 1.98
N ASP A 27 19.63 13.59 1.92
CA ASP A 27 20.70 14.56 1.84
C ASP A 27 20.55 15.58 2.98
N GLU A 28 21.59 15.80 3.77
CA GLU A 28 21.59 16.69 4.95
C GLU A 28 20.34 16.49 5.86
N LYS A 29 19.96 15.22 6.12
CA LYS A 29 18.76 14.83 6.89
C LYS A 29 17.42 15.20 6.22
N LYS A 30 17.43 15.58 4.95
CA LYS A 30 16.21 15.87 4.18
C LYS A 30 15.97 14.78 3.14
N PRO A 31 14.73 14.29 3.00
CA PRO A 31 14.38 13.36 1.95
C PRO A 31 14.31 14.07 0.61
N ASN A 32 14.78 13.39 -0.43
CA ASN A 32 14.69 13.83 -1.80
C ASN A 32 14.24 12.67 -2.70
N LEU A 33 13.31 12.92 -3.62
CA LEU A 33 12.91 11.97 -4.66
C LEU A 33 13.95 12.03 -5.79
N SER A 34 15.06 11.32 -5.63
CA SER A 34 16.20 11.36 -6.54
C SER A 34 15.97 10.57 -7.83
N ALA A 35 15.12 9.55 -7.78
CA ALA A 35 14.78 8.71 -8.94
C ALA A 35 13.24 8.57 -9.10
N PRO A 36 12.54 9.64 -9.50
CA PRO A 36 11.08 9.62 -9.58
C PRO A 36 10.53 8.56 -10.55
N GLY A 37 11.24 8.24 -11.62
CA GLY A 37 10.90 7.18 -12.56
C GLY A 37 10.98 5.76 -11.99
N SER A 38 11.64 5.56 -10.85
CA SER A 38 11.69 4.29 -10.14
C SER A 38 10.56 4.15 -9.12
N CYS A 39 9.84 5.22 -8.80
CA CYS A 39 8.73 5.18 -7.85
C CYS A 39 7.57 4.36 -8.41
N ILE A 40 7.17 3.31 -7.68
CA ILE A 40 6.06 2.42 -8.05
C ILE A 40 4.73 2.80 -7.39
N GLY A 41 4.65 3.93 -6.67
CA GLY A 41 3.42 4.41 -6.03
C GLY A 41 2.90 3.50 -4.90
N CYS A 42 3.76 2.73 -4.24
CA CYS A 42 3.34 1.73 -3.23
C CYS A 42 2.88 2.34 -1.89
N GLY A 43 3.15 3.61 -1.61
CA GLY A 43 2.73 4.29 -0.38
C GLY A 43 3.51 3.94 0.90
N HIS A 44 4.48 3.03 0.88
CA HIS A 44 5.25 2.61 2.08
C HIS A 44 5.91 3.79 2.79
N CYS A 45 6.52 4.72 2.04
CA CYS A 45 7.15 5.90 2.60
C CYS A 45 6.16 6.83 3.34
N ILE A 46 4.90 6.83 2.93
CA ILE A 46 3.81 7.56 3.61
C ILE A 46 3.46 6.85 4.91
N ALA A 47 3.19 5.54 4.83
CA ALA A 47 2.75 4.73 5.97
C ALA A 47 3.79 4.68 7.12
N ILE A 48 5.09 4.66 6.80
CA ILE A 48 6.16 4.57 7.81
C ILE A 48 6.54 5.92 8.42
N CYS A 49 6.05 7.04 7.87
CA CYS A 49 6.45 8.37 8.33
C CYS A 49 5.81 8.72 9.68
N PRO A 50 6.60 8.86 10.77
CA PRO A 50 6.04 9.09 12.10
C PRO A 50 5.45 10.48 12.29
N THR A 51 5.73 11.42 11.39
CA THR A 51 5.26 12.80 11.45
C THR A 51 4.32 13.15 10.29
N GLU A 52 3.93 12.13 9.50
CA GLU A 52 3.08 12.30 8.32
C GLU A 52 3.60 13.40 7.35
N ALA A 53 4.92 13.52 7.26
CA ALA A 53 5.59 14.51 6.41
C ALA A 53 5.67 14.07 4.94
N VAL A 54 5.24 12.86 4.61
CA VAL A 54 5.26 12.32 3.25
C VAL A 54 3.83 12.16 2.77
N THR A 55 3.53 12.68 1.60
CA THR A 55 2.20 12.61 0.99
C THR A 55 2.31 12.28 -0.51
N ASP A 56 1.24 11.76 -1.06
CA ASP A 56 1.05 11.65 -2.51
C ASP A 56 -0.37 12.11 -2.86
N PRO A 57 -0.55 13.23 -3.57
CA PRO A 57 -1.86 13.72 -3.96
C PRO A 57 -2.66 12.76 -4.86
N GLU A 58 -1.99 11.81 -5.50
CA GLU A 58 -2.60 10.82 -6.39
C GLU A 58 -3.10 9.58 -5.63
N LEU A 59 -2.66 9.41 -4.36
CA LEU A 59 -3.17 8.32 -3.49
C LEU A 59 -4.37 8.84 -2.69
N PRO A 60 -5.55 8.22 -2.81
CA PRO A 60 -6.69 8.54 -1.96
C PRO A 60 -6.31 8.42 -0.47
N GLY A 61 -6.74 9.38 0.35
CA GLY A 61 -6.44 9.38 1.79
C GLY A 61 -6.90 8.11 2.52
N ASP A 62 -7.93 7.45 2.00
CA ASP A 62 -8.48 6.20 2.53
C ASP A 62 -7.55 4.99 2.35
N ASP A 63 -6.60 5.06 1.41
CA ASP A 63 -5.65 3.97 1.15
C ASP A 63 -4.51 3.91 2.18
N VAL A 64 -4.33 4.95 2.99
CA VAL A 64 -3.26 5.04 3.99
C VAL A 64 -3.90 5.25 5.38
N SER A 65 -4.74 4.32 5.77
CA SER A 65 -5.37 4.32 7.09
C SER A 65 -4.49 3.62 8.12
N PRO A 66 -4.42 4.12 9.37
CA PRO A 66 -3.76 3.39 10.45
C PRO A 66 -4.40 2.02 10.64
N ILE A 67 -3.58 0.99 10.80
CA ILE A 67 -4.07 -0.35 11.15
C ILE A 67 -4.54 -0.31 12.60
N THR A 68 -5.84 -0.23 12.79
CA THR A 68 -6.47 -0.23 14.12
C THR A 68 -6.98 -1.63 14.44
N GLY A 69 -6.12 -2.45 15.07
CA GLY A 69 -6.55 -3.63 15.82
C GLY A 69 -7.30 -4.75 15.09
N HIS A 70 -7.26 -4.81 13.78
CA HIS A 70 -7.90 -5.88 13.02
C HIS A 70 -6.96 -7.08 12.93
N SER A 71 -7.15 -8.06 13.83
CA SER A 71 -6.55 -9.38 13.66
C SER A 71 -7.63 -10.36 13.19
N ALA A 72 -7.42 -10.97 12.03
CA ALA A 72 -8.23 -12.12 11.66
C ALA A 72 -7.93 -13.28 12.61
N ASP A 73 -8.96 -14.04 13.00
CA ASP A 73 -8.74 -15.29 13.73
C ASP A 73 -7.86 -16.23 12.86
N PRO A 74 -6.69 -16.66 13.36
CA PRO A 74 -5.78 -17.51 12.59
C PRO A 74 -6.41 -18.82 12.14
N ALA A 75 -7.30 -19.41 12.97
CA ALA A 75 -7.97 -20.67 12.64
C ALA A 75 -8.98 -20.46 11.50
N ALA A 76 -9.75 -19.39 11.53
CA ALA A 76 -10.68 -19.04 10.47
C ALA A 76 -9.96 -18.73 9.15
N LEU A 77 -8.86 -17.98 9.21
CA LEU A 77 -8.02 -17.70 8.04
C LEU A 77 -7.44 -18.97 7.43
N LEU A 78 -6.90 -19.88 8.27
CA LEU A 78 -6.35 -21.14 7.81
C LEU A 78 -7.44 -22.04 7.21
N ALA A 79 -8.63 -22.10 7.79
CA ALA A 79 -9.77 -22.83 7.25
C ALA A 79 -10.18 -22.29 5.87
N LEU A 80 -10.24 -20.98 5.71
CA LEU A 80 -10.50 -20.33 4.43
C LEU A 80 -9.45 -20.70 3.39
N MET A 81 -8.17 -20.61 3.73
CA MET A 81 -7.07 -20.96 2.81
C MET A 81 -7.14 -22.43 2.37
N ARG A 82 -7.47 -23.36 3.30
CA ARG A 82 -7.61 -24.79 3.00
C ARG A 82 -8.86 -25.13 2.19
N SER A 83 -9.91 -24.35 2.32
CA SER A 83 -11.17 -24.56 1.57
C SER A 83 -11.10 -24.08 0.12
N ARG A 84 -10.15 -23.20 -0.22
CA ARG A 84 -10.00 -22.68 -1.58
C ARG A 84 -9.72 -23.80 -2.59
N ARG A 85 -10.36 -23.68 -3.76
CA ARG A 85 -10.13 -24.55 -4.91
C ARG A 85 -10.00 -23.70 -6.17
N SER A 86 -9.17 -24.14 -7.12
CA SER A 86 -9.13 -23.55 -8.45
C SER A 86 -10.39 -23.97 -9.23
N CYS A 87 -11.27 -23.02 -9.47
CA CYS A 87 -12.43 -23.23 -10.35
C CYS A 87 -12.03 -22.89 -11.78
N ARG A 88 -12.22 -23.83 -12.72
CA ARG A 88 -11.89 -23.65 -14.14
C ARG A 88 -13.12 -23.72 -15.05
N HIS A 89 -14.27 -24.02 -14.46
CA HIS A 89 -15.55 -24.08 -15.18
C HIS A 89 -16.48 -23.06 -14.57
N TYR A 90 -16.82 -22.06 -15.34
CA TYR A 90 -17.70 -20.96 -14.93
C TYR A 90 -19.06 -21.11 -15.58
N LYS A 91 -20.08 -20.58 -14.93
CA LYS A 91 -21.44 -20.51 -15.50
C LYS A 91 -21.50 -19.36 -16.50
N PRO A 92 -21.79 -19.62 -17.79
CA PRO A 92 -21.79 -18.55 -18.80
C PRO A 92 -22.85 -17.47 -18.54
N GLU A 93 -23.96 -17.86 -17.87
CA GLU A 93 -25.10 -17.00 -17.61
C GLU A 93 -24.99 -16.19 -16.30
N ALA A 94 -23.88 -16.33 -15.56
CA ALA A 94 -23.65 -15.63 -14.33
C ALA A 94 -22.50 -14.60 -14.50
N PRO A 95 -22.78 -13.42 -15.04
CA PRO A 95 -21.74 -12.38 -15.19
C PRO A 95 -21.28 -11.91 -13.81
N VAL A 96 -19.99 -11.57 -13.69
CA VAL A 96 -19.45 -10.91 -12.50
C VAL A 96 -20.03 -9.50 -12.44
N THR A 97 -20.59 -9.11 -11.30
CA THR A 97 -21.12 -7.77 -11.12
C THR A 97 -20.01 -6.73 -10.93
N ALA A 98 -20.33 -5.45 -11.12
CA ALA A 98 -19.38 -4.37 -10.89
C ALA A 98 -18.92 -4.31 -9.42
N GLU A 99 -19.84 -4.57 -8.48
CA GLU A 99 -19.57 -4.60 -7.04
C GLU A 99 -18.60 -5.73 -6.67
N GLU A 100 -18.81 -6.93 -7.22
CA GLU A 100 -17.90 -8.07 -6.99
C GLU A 100 -16.52 -7.79 -7.56
N LEU A 101 -16.43 -7.21 -8.76
CA LEU A 101 -15.16 -6.81 -9.36
C LEU A 101 -14.45 -5.75 -8.53
N GLN A 102 -15.19 -4.74 -8.03
CA GLN A 102 -14.65 -3.70 -7.17
C GLN A 102 -14.08 -4.29 -5.87
N ALA A 103 -14.78 -5.22 -5.23
CA ALA A 103 -14.29 -5.89 -4.02
C ALA A 103 -13.00 -6.68 -4.26
N LEU A 104 -12.90 -7.38 -5.40
CA LEU A 104 -11.70 -8.11 -5.79
C LEU A 104 -10.51 -7.17 -6.05
N LEU A 105 -10.75 -6.04 -6.71
CA LEU A 105 -9.71 -5.02 -6.95
C LEU A 105 -9.22 -4.38 -5.65
N GLN A 106 -10.12 -4.08 -4.71
CA GLN A 106 -9.76 -3.57 -3.38
C GLN A 106 -8.92 -4.60 -2.61
N ALA A 107 -9.29 -5.87 -2.63
CA ALA A 107 -8.51 -6.93 -2.00
C ALA A 107 -7.11 -7.07 -2.63
N ALA A 108 -7.01 -6.97 -3.95
CA ALA A 108 -5.73 -7.03 -4.66
C ALA A 108 -4.82 -5.84 -4.32
N ARG A 109 -5.38 -4.63 -4.18
CA ARG A 109 -4.63 -3.43 -3.77
C ARG A 109 -4.07 -3.53 -2.34
N ALA A 110 -4.75 -4.25 -1.45
CA ALA A 110 -4.31 -4.47 -0.09
C ALA A 110 -3.24 -5.56 0.06
N CYS A 111 -2.90 -6.27 -1.02
CA CYS A 111 -1.85 -7.27 -0.98
C CYS A 111 -0.47 -6.61 -0.92
N PRO A 112 0.46 -7.12 -0.07
CA PRO A 112 1.84 -6.67 -0.08
C PRO A 112 2.48 -6.94 -1.46
N THR A 113 3.23 -5.98 -1.94
CA THR A 113 3.98 -6.07 -3.20
C THR A 113 5.45 -6.36 -2.93
#